data_1217201cf9904c588ee65a5704c0809c
#
_entry.id   1217201cf9904c588ee65a5704c0809c
#
_cell.length_a   1.000
_cell.length_b   1.000
_cell.length_c   1.000
_cell.angle_alpha   90.00
_cell.angle_beta   90.00
_cell.angle_gamma   90.00
#
_symmetry.space_group_name_H-M   'P 1'
#
loop_
_entity.id
_entity.type
_entity.pdbx_description
1 polymer ?
#
loop_
_entity_poly.entity_id
_entity_poly.type
_entity_poly.pdbx_seq_one_letter_code
_entity_poly.pdbx_strand_id
1 'polypeptide(L)'
;MIKSKRRFYYLIGCGSTLFFLAVATWIGICLINRPPYLIPDTTRFETGDIFFSVGDSWESVAVRALSGTRSLEVADSTPSHCGIVIRHGDGVMLAHASTGAKKIVMETPEEYLRNNGSYCIYAKKAPCRVDTLAIRKTVEALVSKGVPFDFKFDHTTPDALYCTEMVISVFEANKYFCFSELRKHSYIYPDDLLTLIALQEESSKKH
;
A
#
# COMPACT_ATOMS: atom_id res chain seq x y z
N MET A 1 55.57 -1.57 20.17
CA MET A 1 54.27 -2.24 19.96
C MET A 1 53.02 -1.36 20.25
N ILE A 2 53.08 -0.35 21.10
CA ILE A 2 51.92 0.51 21.48
C ILE A 2 51.51 1.53 20.40
N LYS A 3 52.44 2.04 19.57
CA LYS A 3 52.17 3.02 18.52
C LYS A 3 51.31 2.47 17.36
N SER A 4 51.37 1.15 17.08
CA SER A 4 50.59 0.50 16.03
C SER A 4 49.12 0.39 16.38
N LYS A 5 48.78 0.09 17.63
CA LYS A 5 47.38 -0.03 18.09
C LYS A 5 46.62 1.31 18.04
N ARG A 6 47.28 2.44 18.41
CA ARG A 6 46.65 3.77 18.32
C ARG A 6 46.31 4.16 16.88
N ARG A 7 47.19 3.90 15.91
CA ARG A 7 46.87 4.16 14.48
C ARG A 7 45.70 3.34 13.95
N PHE A 8 45.57 2.09 14.40
CA PHE A 8 44.47 1.22 14.03
C PHE A 8 43.12 1.72 14.55
N TYR A 9 43.03 2.19 15.79
CA TYR A 9 41.82 2.78 16.36
C TYR A 9 41.44 4.11 15.69
N TYR A 10 42.41 4.94 15.30
CA TYR A 10 42.14 6.17 14.55
C TYR A 10 41.60 5.86 13.16
N LEU A 11 42.08 4.87 12.44
CA LEU A 11 41.61 4.46 11.15
C LEU A 11 40.16 3.88 11.19
N ILE A 12 39.86 3.09 12.20
CA ILE A 12 38.52 2.57 12.42
C ILE A 12 37.56 3.72 12.78
N GLY A 13 37.98 4.62 13.69
CA GLY A 13 37.14 5.77 14.05
C GLY A 13 36.85 6.70 12.88
N CYS A 14 37.85 7.04 12.05
CA CYS A 14 37.65 7.86 10.86
C CYS A 14 36.78 7.16 9.81
N GLY A 15 36.94 5.86 9.59
CA GLY A 15 36.14 5.09 8.65
C GLY A 15 34.68 5.02 9.06
N SER A 16 34.40 4.80 10.34
CA SER A 16 33.00 4.79 10.84
C SER A 16 32.35 6.17 10.74
N THR A 17 33.08 7.24 11.08
CA THR A 17 32.55 8.62 10.98
C THR A 17 32.20 8.99 9.54
N LEU A 18 33.08 8.67 8.57
CA LEU A 18 32.82 8.90 7.15
C LEU A 18 31.61 8.10 6.63
N PHE A 19 31.47 6.85 7.08
CA PHE A 19 30.31 6.04 6.73
C PHE A 19 29.00 6.66 7.24
N PHE A 20 28.96 7.06 8.52
CA PHE A 20 27.76 7.71 9.08
C PHE A 20 27.45 9.05 8.40
N LEU A 21 28.45 9.84 8.05
CA LEU A 21 28.27 11.08 7.29
C LEU A 21 27.72 10.80 5.89
N ALA A 22 28.25 9.80 5.20
CA ALA A 22 27.75 9.43 3.87
C ALA A 22 26.29 8.95 3.92
N VAL A 23 25.93 8.11 4.91
CA VAL A 23 24.56 7.65 5.14
C VAL A 23 23.63 8.82 5.48
N ALA A 24 24.06 9.71 6.39
CA ALA A 24 23.25 10.89 6.76
C ALA A 24 23.05 11.84 5.58
N THR A 25 24.10 12.06 4.77
CA THR A 25 24.01 12.88 3.54
C THR A 25 23.06 12.24 2.54
N TRP A 26 23.15 10.93 2.33
CA TRP A 26 22.27 10.21 1.42
C TRP A 26 20.81 10.28 1.88
N ILE A 27 20.55 10.05 3.17
CA ILE A 27 19.22 10.23 3.77
C ILE A 27 18.72 11.67 3.57
N GLY A 28 19.58 12.66 3.81
CA GLY A 28 19.26 14.09 3.59
C GLY A 28 18.88 14.38 2.13
N ILE A 29 19.61 13.85 1.18
CA ILE A 29 19.31 13.98 -0.26
C ILE A 29 17.96 13.33 -0.59
N CYS A 30 17.71 12.13 -0.07
CA CYS A 30 16.41 11.45 -0.26
C CYS A 30 15.23 12.25 0.31
N LEU A 31 15.42 12.87 1.50
CA LEU A 31 14.38 13.69 2.12
C LEU A 31 14.11 15.00 1.36
N ILE A 32 15.15 15.62 0.79
CA ILE A 32 15.02 16.88 0.01
C ILE A 32 14.37 16.59 -1.35
N ASN A 33 14.66 15.45 -1.95
CA ASN A 33 14.16 15.07 -3.27
C ASN A 33 12.85 14.29 -3.22
N ARG A 34 12.09 14.34 -2.10
CA ARG A 34 10.76 13.74 -2.05
C ARG A 34 9.88 14.37 -3.12
N PRO A 35 9.21 13.55 -3.96
CA PRO A 35 8.25 14.07 -4.90
C PRO A 35 7.13 14.79 -4.14
N PRO A 36 6.58 15.89 -4.68
CA PRO A 36 5.45 16.57 -4.07
C PRO A 36 4.27 15.60 -3.98
N TYR A 37 3.46 15.73 -2.93
CA TYR A 37 2.22 14.98 -2.82
C TYR A 37 1.31 15.33 -4.01
N LEU A 38 0.91 14.31 -4.77
CA LEU A 38 -0.06 14.46 -5.84
C LEU A 38 -1.43 14.08 -5.28
N ILE A 39 -2.22 15.10 -4.93
CA ILE A 39 -3.62 14.89 -4.57
C ILE A 39 -4.36 14.55 -5.87
N PRO A 40 -4.98 13.36 -5.96
CA PRO A 40 -5.67 12.95 -7.17
C PRO A 40 -6.94 13.77 -7.39
N ASP A 41 -7.37 13.90 -8.65
CA ASP A 41 -8.73 14.31 -8.95
C ASP A 41 -9.71 13.21 -8.50
N THR A 42 -10.31 13.40 -7.34
CA THR A 42 -11.23 12.45 -6.72
C THR A 42 -12.66 12.53 -7.26
N THR A 43 -12.95 13.45 -8.19
CA THR A 43 -14.32 13.63 -8.75
C THR A 43 -14.84 12.38 -9.43
N ARG A 44 -13.95 11.55 -9.99
CA ARG A 44 -14.25 10.30 -10.69
C ARG A 44 -14.21 9.06 -9.80
N PHE A 45 -13.83 9.20 -8.54
CA PHE A 45 -13.76 8.08 -7.61
C PHE A 45 -15.16 7.71 -7.13
N GLU A 46 -15.50 6.44 -7.16
CA GLU A 46 -16.80 5.91 -6.74
C GLU A 46 -16.64 4.88 -5.63
N THR A 47 -17.69 4.68 -4.83
CA THR A 47 -17.68 3.62 -3.82
C THR A 47 -17.50 2.25 -4.47
N GLY A 48 -16.53 1.49 -3.98
CA GLY A 48 -16.15 0.19 -4.51
C GLY A 48 -14.98 0.23 -5.50
N ASP A 49 -14.54 1.41 -5.94
CA ASP A 49 -13.27 1.53 -6.65
C ASP A 49 -12.13 1.10 -5.71
N ILE A 50 -11.10 0.51 -6.29
CA ILE A 50 -9.91 0.11 -5.54
C ILE A 50 -8.86 1.19 -5.75
N PHE A 51 -8.44 1.83 -4.66
CA PHE A 51 -7.32 2.75 -4.74
C PHE A 51 -5.99 2.02 -4.51
N PHE A 52 -4.98 2.53 -5.16
CA PHE A 52 -3.60 2.14 -5.02
C PHE A 52 -2.76 3.34 -4.65
N SER A 53 -1.73 3.13 -3.87
CA SER A 53 -0.78 4.19 -3.54
C SER A 53 0.66 3.75 -3.68
N VAL A 54 1.50 4.74 -3.97
CA VAL A 54 2.96 4.58 -4.05
C VAL A 54 3.56 5.38 -2.90
N GLY A 55 4.31 4.70 -2.05
CA GLY A 55 4.96 5.30 -0.89
C GLY A 55 6.47 5.22 -0.96
N ASP A 56 7.14 6.03 -0.12
CA ASP A 56 8.59 6.09 0.03
C ASP A 56 9.08 5.62 1.42
N SER A 57 8.16 5.16 2.28
CA SER A 57 8.54 4.52 3.54
C SER A 57 9.35 3.24 3.26
N TRP A 58 10.15 2.79 4.22
CA TRP A 58 10.94 1.57 4.05
C TRP A 58 10.05 0.33 3.82
N GLU A 59 8.87 0.28 4.45
CA GLU A 59 7.87 -0.77 4.23
C GLU A 59 7.34 -0.72 2.81
N SER A 60 7.00 0.47 2.31
CA SER A 60 6.55 0.68 0.94
C SER A 60 7.59 0.24 -0.08
N VAL A 61 8.85 0.59 0.15
CA VAL A 61 9.98 0.17 -0.71
C VAL A 61 10.14 -1.35 -0.67
N ALA A 62 10.04 -1.98 0.51
CA ALA A 62 10.14 -3.43 0.65
C ALA A 62 8.99 -4.15 -0.09
N VAL A 63 7.75 -3.71 0.06
CA VAL A 63 6.59 -4.28 -0.66
C VAL A 63 6.78 -4.17 -2.16
N ARG A 64 7.20 -3.01 -2.68
CA ARG A 64 7.46 -2.79 -4.11
C ARG A 64 8.59 -3.69 -4.62
N ALA A 65 9.67 -3.82 -3.88
CA ALA A 65 10.80 -4.68 -4.26
C ALA A 65 10.39 -6.16 -4.31
N LEU A 66 9.55 -6.61 -3.38
CA LEU A 66 9.07 -8.00 -3.32
C LEU A 66 8.02 -8.29 -4.39
N SER A 67 7.12 -7.34 -4.71
CA SER A 67 6.13 -7.50 -5.79
C SER A 67 6.80 -7.40 -7.17
N GLY A 68 7.73 -6.49 -7.37
CA GLY A 68 8.47 -6.32 -8.63
C GLY A 68 9.36 -7.51 -9.03
N THR A 69 9.61 -8.47 -8.13
CA THR A 69 10.26 -9.74 -8.50
C THR A 69 9.37 -10.63 -9.37
N ARG A 70 8.07 -10.36 -9.45
CA ARG A 70 7.11 -11.10 -10.29
C ARG A 70 6.85 -10.43 -11.63
N SER A 71 6.91 -9.11 -11.72
CA SER A 71 6.96 -8.36 -12.96
C SER A 71 8.38 -7.83 -13.13
N LEU A 72 9.03 -8.09 -14.27
CA LEU A 72 10.43 -7.76 -14.56
C LEU A 72 10.73 -6.23 -14.61
N GLU A 73 9.76 -5.37 -14.31
CA GLU A 73 9.90 -3.94 -14.29
C GLU A 73 9.37 -3.37 -12.96
N VAL A 74 10.26 -2.98 -12.07
CA VAL A 74 9.94 -2.10 -10.95
C VAL A 74 9.71 -0.70 -11.52
N ALA A 75 8.51 -0.48 -12.07
CA ALA A 75 8.14 0.85 -12.51
C ALA A 75 7.86 1.73 -11.28
N ASP A 76 8.12 3.04 -11.39
CA ASP A 76 7.78 4.02 -10.33
C ASP A 76 6.29 4.02 -9.96
N SER A 77 5.46 3.38 -10.78
CA SER A 77 4.02 3.20 -10.59
C SER A 77 3.63 1.92 -9.85
N THR A 78 4.57 1.05 -9.48
CA THR A 78 4.26 -0.18 -8.72
C THR A 78 3.67 0.17 -7.36
N PRO A 79 2.43 -0.25 -7.04
CA PRO A 79 1.79 0.13 -5.80
C PRO A 79 2.44 -0.58 -4.61
N SER A 80 2.54 0.15 -3.50
CA SER A 80 2.98 -0.41 -2.21
C SER A 80 1.83 -0.67 -1.25
N HIS A 81 0.66 -0.11 -1.53
CA HIS A 81 -0.52 -0.24 -0.70
C HIS A 81 -1.80 -0.10 -1.52
N CYS A 82 -2.91 -0.61 -0.99
CA CYS A 82 -4.22 -0.51 -1.61
C CYS A 82 -5.34 -0.47 -0.56
N GLY A 83 -6.54 -0.14 -1.03
CA GLY A 83 -7.76 -0.16 -0.23
C GLY A 83 -8.97 0.15 -1.09
N ILE A 84 -10.09 0.51 -0.46
CA ILE A 84 -11.37 0.72 -1.10
C ILE A 84 -11.79 2.18 -0.98
N VAL A 85 -12.23 2.75 -2.07
CA VAL A 85 -12.83 4.09 -2.10
C VAL A 85 -14.25 4.03 -1.57
N ILE A 86 -14.59 4.95 -0.67
CA ILE A 86 -15.94 5.17 -0.15
C ILE A 86 -16.31 6.62 -0.40
N ARG A 87 -17.30 6.86 -1.26
CA ARG A 87 -17.85 8.20 -1.46
C ARG A 87 -18.87 8.52 -0.37
N HIS A 88 -18.71 9.64 0.30
CA HIS A 88 -19.60 10.11 1.35
C HIS A 88 -20.07 11.54 1.05
N GLY A 89 -21.29 11.70 0.54
CA GLY A 89 -21.74 12.98 0.00
C GLY A 89 -20.85 13.42 -1.16
N ASP A 90 -20.35 14.65 -1.09
CA ASP A 90 -19.41 15.20 -2.09
C ASP A 90 -17.94 14.81 -1.83
N GLY A 91 -17.65 14.21 -0.67
CA GLY A 91 -16.31 13.80 -0.27
C GLY A 91 -15.97 12.35 -0.64
N VAL A 92 -14.69 12.06 -0.58
CA VAL A 92 -14.13 10.71 -0.76
C VAL A 92 -13.35 10.33 0.48
N MET A 93 -13.57 9.12 0.96
CA MET A 93 -12.80 8.48 2.02
C MET A 93 -12.07 7.26 1.46
N LEU A 94 -10.88 7.02 1.92
CA LEU A 94 -10.04 5.86 1.58
C LEU A 94 -10.04 4.91 2.76
N ALA A 95 -10.67 3.74 2.58
CA ALA A 95 -10.70 2.70 3.58
C ALA A 95 -9.53 1.73 3.36
N HIS A 96 -8.72 1.52 4.38
CA HIS A 96 -7.55 0.66 4.26
C HIS A 96 -7.11 0.06 5.60
N ALA A 97 -6.31 -1.00 5.54
CA ALA A 97 -5.62 -1.55 6.71
C ALA A 97 -4.34 -0.73 6.97
N SER A 98 -4.34 0.08 8.01
CA SER A 98 -3.25 1.00 8.35
C SER A 98 -2.24 0.37 9.30
N THR A 99 -0.96 0.34 8.92
CA THR A 99 0.14 -0.09 9.79
C THR A 99 0.34 0.90 10.95
N GLY A 100 0.19 2.20 10.69
CA GLY A 100 0.33 3.26 11.69
C GLY A 100 -0.77 3.22 12.75
N ALA A 101 -2.04 3.10 12.33
CA ALA A 101 -3.18 2.95 13.24
C ALA A 101 -3.33 1.51 13.77
N LYS A 102 -2.60 0.54 13.21
CA LYS A 102 -2.64 -0.91 13.52
C LYS A 102 -4.03 -1.53 13.37
N LYS A 103 -4.86 -0.98 12.54
CA LYS A 103 -6.25 -1.42 12.28
C LYS A 103 -6.77 -0.89 10.95
N ILE A 104 -7.97 -1.32 10.57
CA ILE A 104 -8.70 -0.75 9.44
C ILE A 104 -9.22 0.64 9.82
N VAL A 105 -8.97 1.62 8.95
CA VAL A 105 -9.39 3.02 9.10
C VAL A 105 -9.99 3.56 7.81
N MET A 106 -10.66 4.71 7.91
CA MET A 106 -11.03 5.55 6.76
C MET A 106 -10.42 6.93 6.95
N GLU A 107 -9.74 7.42 5.93
CA GLU A 107 -9.06 8.71 5.90
C GLU A 107 -9.43 9.47 4.62
N THR A 108 -9.40 10.80 4.65
CA THR A 108 -9.45 11.58 3.42
C THR A 108 -8.18 11.35 2.60
N PRO A 109 -8.16 11.59 1.28
CA PRO A 109 -6.94 11.47 0.47
C PRO A 109 -5.76 12.27 1.02
N GLU A 110 -6.01 13.48 1.55
CA GLU A 110 -4.99 14.35 2.15
C GLU A 110 -4.43 13.76 3.46
N GLU A 111 -5.31 13.26 4.34
CA GLU A 111 -4.91 12.60 5.57
C GLU A 111 -4.11 11.33 5.26
N TYR A 112 -4.58 10.55 4.30
CA TYR A 112 -3.91 9.33 3.87
C TYR A 112 -2.48 9.60 3.39
N LEU A 113 -2.28 10.57 2.48
CA LEU A 113 -0.95 10.93 1.98
C LEU A 113 -0.02 11.38 3.12
N ARG A 114 -0.54 12.20 4.04
CA ARG A 114 0.24 12.70 5.17
C ARG A 114 0.61 11.60 6.18
N ASN A 115 -0.33 10.68 6.46
CA ASN A 115 -0.18 9.71 7.54
C ASN A 115 0.57 8.43 7.11
N ASN A 116 0.59 8.11 5.81
CA ASN A 116 1.07 6.81 5.32
C ASN A 116 2.35 6.91 4.48
N GLY A 117 3.04 8.06 4.45
CA GLY A 117 4.29 8.23 3.70
C GLY A 117 4.11 7.97 2.20
N SER A 118 2.90 8.19 1.67
CA SER A 118 2.59 8.02 0.26
C SER A 118 2.66 9.35 -0.44
N TYR A 119 3.10 9.36 -1.70
CA TYR A 119 3.19 10.58 -2.52
C TYR A 119 2.24 10.57 -3.73
N CYS A 120 1.66 9.44 -4.05
CA CYS A 120 0.72 9.30 -5.16
C CYS A 120 -0.41 8.34 -4.79
N ILE A 121 -1.63 8.68 -5.19
CA ILE A 121 -2.82 7.85 -5.09
C ILE A 121 -3.50 7.85 -6.45
N TYR A 122 -3.96 6.69 -6.90
CA TYR A 122 -4.83 6.54 -8.06
C TYR A 122 -5.87 5.45 -7.78
N ALA A 123 -6.98 5.44 -8.52
CA ALA A 123 -8.01 4.42 -8.36
C ALA A 123 -8.28 3.69 -9.68
N LYS A 124 -8.69 2.44 -9.54
CA LYS A 124 -9.18 1.59 -10.62
C LYS A 124 -10.60 1.14 -10.27
N LYS A 125 -11.43 1.03 -11.31
CA LYS A 125 -12.76 0.44 -11.15
C LYS A 125 -12.65 -0.99 -10.67
N ALA A 126 -13.60 -1.42 -9.83
CA ALA A 126 -13.72 -2.83 -9.50
C ALA A 126 -13.89 -3.66 -10.79
N PRO A 127 -13.28 -4.85 -10.86
CA PRO A 127 -13.37 -5.70 -12.06
C PRO A 127 -14.75 -6.35 -12.26
N CYS A 128 -15.68 -6.09 -11.37
CA CYS A 128 -17.06 -6.57 -11.41
C CYS A 128 -18.03 -5.46 -10.96
N ARG A 129 -19.28 -5.56 -11.40
CA ARG A 129 -20.33 -4.65 -10.93
C ARG A 129 -20.64 -4.92 -9.47
N VAL A 130 -20.61 -3.88 -8.63
CA VAL A 130 -20.82 -3.96 -7.19
C VAL A 130 -22.05 -3.15 -6.74
N ASP A 131 -22.70 -3.61 -5.67
CA ASP A 131 -23.62 -2.81 -4.89
C ASP A 131 -22.82 -1.90 -3.96
N THR A 132 -22.77 -0.62 -4.27
CA THR A 132 -22.01 0.38 -3.55
C THR A 132 -22.45 0.53 -2.08
N LEU A 133 -23.76 0.34 -1.81
CA LEU A 133 -24.29 0.39 -0.45
C LEU A 133 -23.82 -0.80 0.39
N ALA A 134 -23.82 -1.99 -0.21
CA ALA A 134 -23.35 -3.21 0.45
C ALA A 134 -21.82 -3.13 0.77
N ILE A 135 -21.02 -2.68 -0.20
CA ILE A 135 -19.57 -2.44 0.01
C ILE A 135 -19.35 -1.46 1.16
N ARG A 136 -20.04 -0.30 1.12
CA ARG A 136 -19.93 0.71 2.18
C ARG A 136 -20.23 0.12 3.57
N LYS A 137 -21.38 -0.55 3.73
CA LYS A 137 -21.79 -1.16 5.00
C LYS A 137 -20.75 -2.15 5.53
N THR A 138 -20.18 -2.96 4.64
CA THR A 138 -19.15 -3.93 5.01
C THR A 138 -17.89 -3.23 5.51
N VAL A 139 -17.42 -2.20 4.81
CA VAL A 139 -16.25 -1.41 5.20
C VAL A 139 -16.50 -0.70 6.54
N GLU A 140 -17.64 -0.02 6.70
CA GLU A 140 -18.00 0.67 7.95
C GLU A 140 -18.07 -0.31 9.13
N ALA A 141 -18.54 -1.53 8.91
CA ALA A 141 -18.54 -2.58 9.92
C ALA A 141 -17.12 -3.03 10.33
N LEU A 142 -16.19 -3.15 9.38
CA LEU A 142 -14.79 -3.46 9.68
C LEU A 142 -14.12 -2.35 10.49
N VAL A 143 -14.34 -1.09 10.10
CA VAL A 143 -13.82 0.09 10.81
C VAL A 143 -14.38 0.18 12.21
N SER A 144 -15.71 0.04 12.39
CA SER A 144 -16.36 0.13 13.70
C SER A 144 -15.98 -1.00 14.65
N LYS A 145 -15.71 -2.19 14.12
CA LYS A 145 -15.17 -3.32 14.90
C LYS A 145 -13.70 -3.12 15.29
N GLY A 146 -13.01 -2.16 14.67
CA GLY A 146 -11.59 -1.95 14.90
C GLY A 146 -10.72 -3.14 14.49
N VAL A 147 -11.08 -3.83 13.38
CA VAL A 147 -10.35 -5.01 12.91
C VAL A 147 -8.85 -4.68 12.81
N PRO A 148 -7.97 -5.44 13.48
CA PRO A 148 -6.56 -5.14 13.56
C PRO A 148 -5.84 -5.37 12.23
N PHE A 149 -4.69 -4.68 12.05
CA PHE A 149 -3.78 -4.94 10.94
C PHE A 149 -3.05 -6.27 11.16
N ASP A 150 -3.02 -7.11 10.12
CA ASP A 150 -2.24 -8.35 10.15
C ASP A 150 -0.76 -8.10 9.78
N PHE A 151 0.11 -8.06 10.79
CA PHE A 151 1.56 -7.94 10.62
C PHE A 151 2.25 -9.25 10.21
N LYS A 152 1.54 -10.38 10.21
CA LYS A 152 2.08 -11.66 9.74
C LYS A 152 1.86 -11.85 8.26
N PHE A 153 0.97 -11.05 7.66
CA PHE A 153 0.55 -11.18 6.26
C PHE A 153 0.01 -12.59 5.95
N ASP A 154 -0.67 -13.18 6.93
CA ASP A 154 -1.23 -14.53 6.87
C ASP A 154 -2.73 -14.47 6.57
N HIS A 155 -3.08 -14.59 5.29
CA HIS A 155 -4.47 -14.53 4.83
C HIS A 155 -5.36 -15.69 5.33
N THR A 156 -4.84 -16.58 6.16
CA THR A 156 -5.61 -17.61 6.85
C THR A 156 -6.10 -17.16 8.24
N THR A 157 -5.61 -16.00 8.73
CA THR A 157 -5.98 -15.44 10.03
C THR A 157 -7.30 -14.68 9.92
N PRO A 158 -8.42 -15.12 10.54
CA PRO A 158 -9.73 -14.52 10.33
C PRO A 158 -9.94 -13.18 11.04
N ASP A 159 -9.11 -12.86 12.05
CA ASP A 159 -9.35 -11.77 13.00
C ASP A 159 -8.51 -10.52 12.73
N ALA A 160 -7.60 -10.57 11.75
CA ALA A 160 -6.75 -9.46 11.34
C ALA A 160 -6.63 -9.43 9.82
N LEU A 161 -6.45 -8.24 9.23
CA LEU A 161 -6.40 -8.07 7.78
C LEU A 161 -5.26 -7.12 7.39
N TYR A 162 -4.48 -7.49 6.37
CA TYR A 162 -3.59 -6.53 5.69
C TYR A 162 -4.27 -5.94 4.45
N CYS A 163 -3.64 -5.01 3.76
CA CYS A 163 -4.29 -4.14 2.77
C CYS A 163 -5.03 -4.91 1.65
N THR A 164 -4.36 -5.82 0.97
CA THR A 164 -4.95 -6.59 -0.13
C THR A 164 -6.00 -7.58 0.36
N GLU A 165 -5.76 -8.19 1.51
CA GLU A 165 -6.71 -9.10 2.13
C GLU A 165 -8.00 -8.40 2.54
N MET A 166 -7.90 -7.16 3.08
CA MET A 166 -9.08 -6.35 3.38
C MET A 166 -9.93 -6.13 2.12
N VAL A 167 -9.30 -5.76 0.99
CA VAL A 167 -10.01 -5.57 -0.28
C VAL A 167 -10.74 -6.86 -0.65
N ILE A 168 -10.03 -7.97 -0.73
CA ILE A 168 -10.60 -9.26 -1.12
C ILE A 168 -11.74 -9.66 -0.18
N SER A 169 -11.54 -9.53 1.14
CA SER A 169 -12.53 -9.91 2.15
C SER A 169 -13.81 -9.09 2.05
N VAL A 170 -13.72 -7.78 1.76
CA VAL A 170 -14.91 -6.94 1.54
C VAL A 170 -15.70 -7.40 0.32
N PHE A 171 -15.01 -7.73 -0.77
CA PHE A 171 -15.69 -8.21 -1.99
C PHE A 171 -16.32 -9.59 -1.75
N GLU A 172 -15.62 -10.53 -1.16
CA GLU A 172 -16.13 -11.88 -0.86
C GLU A 172 -17.31 -11.87 0.12
N ALA A 173 -17.28 -11.01 1.16
CA ALA A 173 -18.39 -10.83 2.09
C ALA A 173 -19.68 -10.39 1.39
N ASN A 174 -19.55 -9.72 0.25
CA ASN A 174 -20.67 -9.31 -0.60
C ASN A 174 -20.91 -10.26 -1.79
N LYS A 175 -20.31 -11.45 -1.76
CA LYS A 175 -20.45 -12.50 -2.79
C LYS A 175 -19.86 -12.10 -4.16
N TYR A 176 -18.91 -11.17 -4.20
CA TYR A 176 -18.13 -10.82 -5.38
C TYR A 176 -16.81 -11.57 -5.38
N PHE A 177 -16.72 -12.65 -6.14
CA PHE A 177 -15.56 -13.56 -6.16
C PHE A 177 -14.54 -13.20 -7.26
N CYS A 178 -14.55 -11.96 -7.73
CA CYS A 178 -13.66 -11.51 -8.78
C CYS A 178 -12.15 -11.55 -8.41
N PHE A 179 -11.83 -11.69 -7.13
CA PHE A 179 -10.46 -11.81 -6.60
C PHE A 179 -10.12 -13.18 -6.02
N SER A 180 -11.01 -14.15 -6.08
CA SER A 180 -10.85 -15.46 -5.41
C SER A 180 -9.60 -16.23 -5.87
N GLU A 181 -9.17 -16.05 -7.12
CA GLU A 181 -7.95 -16.68 -7.66
C GLU A 181 -6.69 -16.26 -6.89
N LEU A 182 -6.64 -15.03 -6.35
CA LEU A 182 -5.51 -14.53 -5.60
C LEU A 182 -5.30 -15.27 -4.26
N ARG A 183 -6.35 -15.85 -3.70
CA ARG A 183 -6.27 -16.67 -2.48
C ARG A 183 -5.38 -17.92 -2.62
N LYS A 184 -5.01 -18.29 -3.83
CA LYS A 184 -4.07 -19.40 -4.10
C LYS A 184 -2.61 -19.04 -3.85
N HIS A 185 -2.30 -17.74 -3.74
CA HIS A 185 -0.96 -17.26 -3.43
C HIS A 185 -0.71 -17.24 -1.94
N SER A 186 0.50 -17.57 -1.49
CA SER A 186 0.89 -17.48 -0.07
C SER A 186 0.90 -16.05 0.45
N TYR A 187 1.22 -15.09 -0.42
CA TYR A 187 1.20 -13.66 -0.16
C TYR A 187 0.54 -12.97 -1.35
N ILE A 188 -0.30 -11.98 -1.08
CA ILE A 188 -0.99 -11.21 -2.10
C ILE A 188 -0.52 -9.76 -2.00
N TYR A 189 0.15 -9.29 -3.06
CA TYR A 189 0.65 -7.92 -3.13
C TYR A 189 -0.37 -6.99 -3.79
N PRO A 190 -0.29 -5.67 -3.55
CA PRO A 190 -1.14 -4.70 -4.26
C PRO A 190 -1.03 -4.80 -5.79
N ASP A 191 0.16 -5.14 -6.30
CA ASP A 191 0.41 -5.36 -7.74
C ASP A 191 -0.33 -6.57 -8.30
N ASP A 192 -0.54 -7.62 -7.51
CA ASP A 192 -1.36 -8.77 -7.92
C ASP A 192 -2.81 -8.36 -8.18
N LEU A 193 -3.39 -7.50 -7.31
CA LEU A 193 -4.72 -6.93 -7.52
C LEU A 193 -4.78 -6.06 -8.77
N LEU A 194 -3.79 -5.18 -8.94
CA LEU A 194 -3.73 -4.28 -10.10
C LEU A 194 -3.62 -5.06 -11.41
N THR A 195 -2.79 -6.08 -11.46
CA THR A 195 -2.61 -6.95 -12.61
C THR A 195 -3.91 -7.68 -12.97
N LEU A 196 -4.61 -8.23 -11.97
CA LEU A 196 -5.87 -8.92 -12.20
C LEU A 196 -6.94 -7.98 -12.75
N ILE A 197 -7.04 -6.75 -12.22
CA ILE A 197 -7.97 -5.73 -12.72
C ILE A 197 -7.66 -5.40 -14.18
N ALA A 198 -6.39 -5.17 -14.52
CA ALA A 198 -5.97 -4.86 -15.89
C ALA A 198 -6.34 -5.97 -16.88
N LEU A 199 -6.09 -7.23 -16.53
CA LEU A 199 -6.44 -8.39 -17.36
C LEU A 199 -7.94 -8.50 -17.61
N GLN A 200 -8.77 -8.19 -16.63
CA GLN A 200 -10.23 -8.23 -16.77
C GLN A 200 -10.76 -7.05 -17.58
N GLU A 201 -10.17 -5.85 -17.46
CA GLU A 201 -10.48 -4.71 -18.34
C GLU A 201 -10.19 -5.01 -19.81
N GLU A 202 -9.05 -5.67 -20.10
CA GLU A 202 -8.69 -6.06 -21.48
C GLU A 202 -9.65 -7.11 -22.05
N SER A 203 -10.05 -8.07 -21.23
CA SER A 203 -11.00 -9.11 -21.64
C SER A 203 -12.37 -8.53 -21.98
N SER A 204 -12.83 -7.54 -21.20
CA SER A 204 -14.12 -6.87 -21.42
C SER A 204 -14.17 -5.99 -22.68
N LYS A 205 -13.02 -5.53 -23.18
CA LYS A 205 -12.93 -4.73 -24.42
C LYS A 205 -12.95 -5.58 -25.70
N LYS A 206 -12.77 -6.88 -25.59
CA LYS A 206 -12.73 -7.81 -26.73
C LYS A 206 -14.10 -8.42 -27.06
N HIS A 207 -15.11 -8.16 -26.26
CA HIS A 207 -16.50 -8.57 -26.43
C HIS A 207 -17.42 -7.37 -26.61
#